data_8a639397dc32d92c7be175f901f7bfd2
#
_entry.id   8a639397dc32d92c7be175f901f7bfd2
#
_cell.length_a   1.000
_cell.length_b   1.000
_cell.length_c   1.000
_cell.angle_alpha   90.00
_cell.angle_beta   90.00
_cell.angle_gamma   90.00
#
_symmetry.space_group_name_H-M   'P 1'
#
loop_
_entity.id
_entity.type
_entity.pdbx_description
1 polymer ?
#
loop_
_entity_poly.entity_id
_entity_poly.type
_entity_poly.pdbx_seq_one_letter_code
_entity_poly.pdbx_strand_id
1 'polypeptide(L)'
;MTVLWRLVRACTVAVAVVVSAAACGGSGRAASGPSGPPTSVRPGGAAKLTIIRPANGAVIHTRTVHVRVRLTGASTENPATTQALPGYVHLYLDSKIISIAPVASNDSVTEQAIGRVKPGRHTLKAEFVGPDHLPFRPRVTAVVTFTVRS
;
A
#
# COMPACT_ATOMS: atom_id res chain seq x y z
N MET A 1 60.36 -12.21 -9.78
CA MET A 1 61.18 -11.19 -10.49
C MET A 1 60.53 -9.88 -10.21
N THR A 2 61.15 -9.17 -9.34
CA THR A 2 61.60 -7.76 -9.32
C THR A 2 60.45 -6.76 -9.14
N VAL A 3 60.19 -6.24 -7.93
CA VAL A 3 60.85 -5.20 -7.12
C VAL A 3 60.86 -3.83 -7.83
N LEU A 4 60.26 -2.83 -7.22
CA LEU A 4 60.73 -1.47 -6.86
C LEU A 4 59.52 -0.63 -6.46
N TRP A 5 59.25 -0.25 -5.23
CA TRP A 5 59.91 0.61 -4.27
C TRP A 5 60.20 2.03 -4.80
N ARG A 6 59.48 2.99 -4.31
CA ARG A 6 59.90 4.37 -3.91
C ARG A 6 58.69 5.07 -3.30
N LEU A 7 58.65 5.25 -2.00
CA LEU A 7 59.27 6.26 -1.16
C LEU A 7 58.82 7.72 -1.45
N VAL A 8 58.06 8.21 -0.45
CA VAL A 8 58.21 9.45 0.34
C VAL A 8 57.97 10.78 -0.37
N ARG A 9 57.02 11.54 0.14
CA ARG A 9 57.30 12.89 0.67
C ARG A 9 56.15 13.35 1.57
N ALA A 10 56.50 13.50 2.84
CA ALA A 10 55.76 14.28 3.81
C ALA A 10 55.80 15.76 3.41
N CYS A 11 54.69 16.44 3.53
CA CYS A 11 54.64 17.88 3.58
C CYS A 11 53.71 18.27 4.72
N THR A 12 54.30 18.45 5.84
CA THR A 12 53.79 19.20 6.96
C THR A 12 53.68 20.67 6.58
N VAL A 13 52.47 21.23 6.68
CA VAL A 13 52.29 22.68 6.78
C VAL A 13 51.37 22.94 7.93
N ALA A 14 51.92 23.61 8.88
CA ALA A 14 51.30 24.06 10.12
C ALA A 14 50.50 25.36 9.90
N VAL A 15 49.53 25.55 10.79
CA VAL A 15 49.09 26.81 11.41
C VAL A 15 48.24 27.76 10.57
N ALA A 16 47.02 27.90 11.01
CA ALA A 16 46.52 29.17 11.57
C ALA A 16 45.16 28.96 12.28
N VAL A 17 45.19 29.04 13.57
CA VAL A 17 43.99 29.22 14.39
C VAL A 17 43.52 30.65 14.17
N VAL A 18 42.35 30.83 13.57
CA VAL A 18 41.59 32.08 13.63
C VAL A 18 40.33 31.80 14.44
N VAL A 19 40.38 32.20 15.67
CA VAL A 19 39.20 32.33 16.53
C VAL A 19 38.46 33.57 16.07
N SER A 20 37.35 33.40 15.40
CA SER A 20 36.38 34.48 15.19
C SER A 20 35.10 34.12 15.96
N ALA A 21 34.94 34.71 17.10
CA ALA A 21 33.68 34.80 17.77
C ALA A 21 32.79 35.77 17.00
N ALA A 22 31.68 35.27 16.47
CA ALA A 22 30.60 36.09 15.95
C ALA A 22 29.25 35.48 16.37
N ALA A 23 28.70 36.14 17.34
CA ALA A 23 27.33 36.59 17.50
C ALA A 23 26.18 35.67 17.11
N CYS A 24 25.37 35.41 18.12
CA CYS A 24 23.95 35.05 18.12
C CYS A 24 23.15 35.47 16.89
N GLY A 25 22.74 34.50 16.12
CA GLY A 25 21.60 34.57 15.22
C GLY A 25 20.70 33.38 15.52
N GLY A 26 19.72 33.55 16.39
CA GLY A 26 18.70 32.55 16.68
C GLY A 26 17.82 32.33 15.47
N SER A 27 18.24 31.43 14.55
CA SER A 27 17.32 30.85 13.57
C SER A 27 16.56 29.73 14.27
N GLY A 28 15.30 30.01 14.61
CA GLY A 28 14.38 29.04 15.13
C GLY A 28 14.31 27.87 14.20
N ARG A 29 14.97 26.78 14.56
CA ARG A 29 14.81 25.49 13.93
C ARG A 29 13.42 25.05 14.28
N ALA A 30 12.49 25.19 13.33
CA ALA A 30 11.20 24.54 13.43
C ALA A 30 11.49 23.08 13.71
N ALA A 31 11.15 22.61 14.89
CA ALA A 31 11.18 21.20 15.23
C ALA A 31 10.20 20.53 14.28
N SER A 32 10.73 19.80 13.31
CA SER A 32 9.93 18.86 12.54
C SER A 32 9.39 17.87 13.56
N GLY A 33 8.11 18.00 13.90
CA GLY A 33 7.43 17.05 14.76
C GLY A 33 7.57 15.63 14.15
N PRO A 34 7.49 14.59 14.97
CA PRO A 34 7.59 13.23 14.49
C PRO A 34 6.55 13.04 13.41
N SER A 35 7.00 12.80 12.17
CA SER A 35 6.13 12.41 11.08
C SER A 35 5.46 11.11 11.52
N GLY A 36 4.17 11.16 11.81
CA GLY A 36 3.40 9.95 12.07
C GLY A 36 3.52 9.00 10.89
N PRO A 37 3.25 7.70 11.08
CA PRO A 37 3.33 6.74 10.00
C PRO A 37 2.49 7.24 8.83
N PRO A 38 2.97 7.09 7.58
CA PRO A 38 2.26 7.55 6.40
C PRO A 38 0.85 6.95 6.41
N THR A 39 -0.14 7.79 6.49
CA THR A 39 -1.54 7.38 6.46
C THR A 39 -2.01 7.63 5.04
N SER A 40 -2.40 6.57 4.33
CA SER A 40 -3.04 6.72 3.02
C SER A 40 -4.29 7.57 3.18
N VAL A 41 -4.28 8.74 2.57
CA VAL A 41 -5.44 9.60 2.53
C VAL A 41 -6.48 8.94 1.63
N ARG A 42 -7.75 8.97 2.06
CA ARG A 42 -8.85 8.44 1.24
C ARG A 42 -8.85 9.14 -0.11
N PRO A 43 -8.98 8.40 -1.24
CA PRO A 43 -9.13 9.03 -2.54
C PRO A 43 -10.30 10.03 -2.51
N GLY A 44 -10.13 11.18 -3.12
CA GLY A 44 -11.19 12.17 -3.25
C GLY A 44 -12.39 11.53 -3.95
N GLY A 45 -13.52 11.45 -3.25
CA GLY A 45 -14.73 10.82 -3.77
C GLY A 45 -15.31 9.75 -2.84
N ALA A 46 -16.52 9.31 -3.13
CA ALA A 46 -17.23 8.28 -2.36
C ALA A 46 -16.84 6.87 -2.85
N ALA A 47 -15.57 6.47 -2.70
CA ALA A 47 -15.14 5.14 -3.09
C ALA A 47 -15.99 4.07 -2.41
N LYS A 48 -16.63 3.22 -3.22
CA LYS A 48 -17.49 2.13 -2.78
C LYS A 48 -17.03 0.82 -3.37
N LEU A 49 -16.82 -0.16 -2.50
CA LEU A 49 -16.48 -1.52 -2.88
C LEU A 49 -17.72 -2.40 -2.73
N THR A 50 -17.98 -3.25 -3.71
CA THR A 50 -19.11 -4.17 -3.71
C THR A 50 -18.67 -5.55 -4.16
N ILE A 51 -18.94 -6.58 -3.37
CA ILE A 51 -18.77 -7.97 -3.79
C ILE A 51 -20.04 -8.38 -4.54
N ILE A 52 -19.89 -8.65 -5.85
CA ILE A 52 -20.99 -9.08 -6.73
C ILE A 52 -21.18 -10.59 -6.64
N ARG A 53 -20.06 -11.32 -6.53
CA ARG A 53 -20.03 -12.78 -6.37
C ARG A 53 -18.95 -13.19 -5.37
N PRO A 54 -19.24 -14.19 -4.53
CA PRO A 54 -20.55 -14.77 -4.29
C PRO A 54 -21.51 -13.74 -3.68
N ALA A 55 -22.82 -13.94 -3.87
CA ALA A 55 -23.82 -13.16 -3.17
C ALA A 55 -23.79 -13.50 -1.67
N ASN A 56 -24.20 -12.55 -0.81
CA ASN A 56 -24.29 -12.82 0.60
C ASN A 56 -25.30 -13.95 0.89
N GLY A 57 -24.90 -14.94 1.67
CA GLY A 57 -25.69 -16.14 1.97
C GLY A 57 -25.69 -17.22 0.86
N ALA A 58 -24.94 -17.03 -0.22
CA ALA A 58 -24.91 -18.00 -1.34
C ALA A 58 -24.46 -19.39 -0.88
N VAL A 59 -25.04 -20.42 -1.52
CA VAL A 59 -24.58 -21.81 -1.41
C VAL A 59 -23.89 -22.19 -2.72
N ILE A 60 -22.66 -22.66 -2.62
CA ILE A 60 -21.80 -23.02 -3.77
C ILE A 60 -21.53 -24.51 -3.70
N HIS A 61 -21.82 -25.22 -4.79
CA HIS A 61 -21.69 -26.68 -4.88
C HIS A 61 -20.37 -27.14 -5.52
N THR A 62 -19.41 -26.24 -5.62
CA THR A 62 -18.06 -26.53 -6.11
C THR A 62 -17.03 -26.01 -5.14
N ARG A 63 -15.83 -26.60 -5.17
CA ARG A 63 -14.69 -26.14 -4.34
C ARG A 63 -13.93 -24.97 -4.97
N THR A 64 -14.34 -24.55 -6.18
CA THR A 64 -13.85 -23.34 -6.82
C THR A 64 -14.88 -22.24 -6.69
N VAL A 65 -14.50 -21.17 -6.00
CA VAL A 65 -15.35 -20.00 -5.75
C VAL A 65 -14.93 -18.88 -6.69
N HIS A 66 -15.85 -18.45 -7.56
CA HIS A 66 -15.64 -17.30 -8.44
C HIS A 66 -16.00 -16.03 -7.69
N VAL A 67 -15.02 -15.18 -7.50
CA VAL A 67 -15.16 -13.88 -6.84
C VAL A 67 -15.21 -12.79 -7.89
N ARG A 68 -16.19 -11.90 -7.78
CA ARG A 68 -16.29 -10.69 -8.59
C ARG A 68 -16.55 -9.50 -7.69
N VAL A 69 -15.66 -8.52 -7.76
CA VAL A 69 -15.71 -7.30 -6.95
C VAL A 69 -15.72 -6.09 -7.86
N ARG A 70 -16.57 -5.11 -7.57
CA ARG A 70 -16.62 -3.82 -8.25
C ARG A 70 -16.20 -2.72 -7.30
N LEU A 71 -15.33 -1.84 -7.78
CA LEU A 71 -14.97 -0.60 -7.14
C LEU A 71 -15.53 0.57 -7.96
N THR A 72 -16.27 1.48 -7.31
CA THR A 72 -16.83 2.69 -7.92
C THR A 72 -16.41 3.92 -7.13
N GLY A 73 -16.37 5.09 -7.79
CA GLY A 73 -16.12 6.39 -7.14
C GLY A 73 -14.73 6.53 -6.51
N ALA A 74 -13.78 5.68 -6.89
CA ALA A 74 -12.38 5.84 -6.50
C ALA A 74 -11.76 6.90 -7.41
N SER A 75 -11.69 8.13 -6.95
CA SER A 75 -10.87 9.13 -7.63
C SER A 75 -9.40 8.83 -7.40
N THR A 76 -8.66 8.73 -8.49
CA THR A 76 -7.25 8.37 -8.50
C THR A 76 -6.35 9.56 -8.79
N GLU A 77 -6.94 10.74 -8.81
CA GLU A 77 -6.19 11.96 -9.06
C GLU A 77 -5.36 12.32 -7.82
N ASN A 78 -4.08 11.97 -7.88
CA ASN A 78 -3.09 12.63 -7.06
C ASN A 78 -2.65 13.89 -7.82
N PRO A 79 -2.99 15.11 -7.36
CA PRO A 79 -2.62 16.33 -8.06
C PRO A 79 -1.11 16.56 -8.16
N ALA A 80 -0.31 15.76 -7.47
CA ALA A 80 1.15 15.89 -7.44
C ALA A 80 1.90 14.94 -8.38
N THR A 81 1.24 13.94 -8.97
CA THR A 81 1.91 13.00 -9.88
C THR A 81 0.99 12.59 -11.01
N THR A 82 1.47 12.73 -12.26
CA THR A 82 0.80 12.31 -13.49
C THR A 82 0.64 10.78 -13.63
N GLN A 83 1.02 10.01 -12.62
CA GLN A 83 0.98 8.55 -12.59
C GLN A 83 0.26 8.08 -11.34
N ALA A 84 -1.06 8.23 -11.36
CA ALA A 84 -1.91 7.73 -10.29
C ALA A 84 -2.15 6.23 -10.47
N LEU A 85 -1.37 5.41 -9.78
CA LEU A 85 -1.79 4.04 -9.50
C LEU A 85 -2.88 4.13 -8.43
N PRO A 86 -4.11 3.73 -8.75
CA PRO A 86 -5.26 3.96 -7.86
C PRO A 86 -5.21 3.14 -6.58
N GLY A 87 -4.33 2.15 -6.48
CA GLY A 87 -4.21 1.24 -5.35
C GLY A 87 -4.58 -0.20 -5.71
N TYR A 88 -4.94 -0.96 -4.69
CA TYR A 88 -5.18 -2.39 -4.82
C TYR A 88 -6.47 -2.81 -4.13
N VAL A 89 -7.10 -3.87 -4.62
CA VAL A 89 -8.14 -4.60 -3.90
C VAL A 89 -7.50 -5.82 -3.26
N HIS A 90 -7.48 -5.86 -1.95
CA HIS A 90 -7.09 -7.03 -1.18
C HIS A 90 -8.32 -7.90 -0.93
N LEU A 91 -8.23 -9.18 -1.27
CA LEU A 91 -9.25 -10.17 -0.96
C LEU A 91 -8.80 -11.06 0.20
N TYR A 92 -9.69 -11.26 1.14
CA TYR A 92 -9.47 -12.12 2.31
C TYR A 92 -10.55 -13.18 2.38
N LEU A 93 -10.15 -14.44 2.53
CA LEU A 93 -11.02 -15.56 2.85
C LEU A 93 -10.73 -15.99 4.29
N ASP A 94 -11.74 -15.97 5.14
CA ASP A 94 -11.60 -16.32 6.57
C ASP A 94 -10.41 -15.60 7.25
N SER A 95 -10.28 -14.29 6.99
CA SER A 95 -9.21 -13.41 7.46
C SER A 95 -7.82 -13.63 6.83
N LYS A 96 -7.63 -14.64 6.00
CA LYS A 96 -6.40 -14.86 5.23
C LYS A 96 -6.44 -14.08 3.93
N ILE A 97 -5.37 -13.32 3.63
CA ILE A 97 -5.23 -12.69 2.32
C ILE A 97 -5.03 -13.77 1.25
N ILE A 98 -5.84 -13.72 0.21
CA ILE A 98 -5.85 -14.71 -0.86
C ILE A 98 -5.54 -14.12 -2.22
N SER A 99 -5.67 -12.80 -2.37
CA SER A 99 -5.38 -12.09 -3.60
C SER A 99 -5.14 -10.62 -3.34
N ILE A 100 -4.29 -10.04 -4.19
CA ILE A 100 -4.01 -8.61 -4.29
C ILE A 100 -4.14 -8.26 -5.77
N ALA A 101 -5.16 -7.49 -6.13
CA ALA A 101 -5.43 -7.10 -7.50
C ALA A 101 -5.23 -5.59 -7.68
N PRO A 102 -4.44 -5.16 -8.67
CA PRO A 102 -4.31 -3.74 -8.97
C PRO A 102 -5.63 -3.19 -9.49
N VAL A 103 -5.92 -1.95 -9.15
CA VAL A 103 -7.08 -1.21 -9.66
C VAL A 103 -6.64 -0.40 -10.86
N ALA A 104 -7.23 -0.62 -12.02
CA ALA A 104 -6.82 0.04 -13.26
C ALA A 104 -7.60 1.35 -13.51
N SER A 105 -8.79 1.51 -12.96
CA SER A 105 -9.68 2.65 -13.21
C SER A 105 -10.76 2.80 -12.14
N ASN A 106 -11.50 3.91 -12.21
CA ASN A 106 -12.57 4.25 -11.26
C ASN A 106 -13.73 3.25 -11.18
N ASP A 107 -14.05 2.57 -12.27
CA ASP A 107 -15.09 1.55 -12.33
C ASP A 107 -14.48 0.19 -12.64
N SER A 108 -13.49 -0.20 -11.85
CA SER A 108 -12.82 -1.47 -12.08
C SER A 108 -13.61 -2.64 -11.52
N VAL A 109 -13.61 -3.72 -12.28
CA VAL A 109 -14.13 -5.02 -11.86
C VAL A 109 -12.97 -5.99 -11.76
N THR A 110 -12.78 -6.55 -10.58
CA THR A 110 -11.79 -7.60 -10.34
C THR A 110 -12.51 -8.94 -10.33
N GLU A 111 -12.04 -9.88 -11.15
CA GLU A 111 -12.52 -11.27 -11.16
C GLU A 111 -11.39 -12.21 -10.76
N GLN A 112 -11.71 -13.17 -9.88
CA GLN A 112 -10.77 -14.15 -9.37
C GLN A 112 -11.45 -15.49 -9.11
N ALA A 113 -10.79 -16.59 -9.47
CA ALA A 113 -11.18 -17.91 -9.06
C ALA A 113 -10.32 -18.39 -7.87
N ILE A 114 -10.97 -18.75 -6.77
CA ILE A 114 -10.34 -19.31 -5.58
C ILE A 114 -10.60 -20.80 -5.58
N GLY A 115 -9.54 -21.58 -5.81
CA GLY A 115 -9.66 -23.04 -5.83
C GLY A 115 -9.49 -23.69 -4.46
N ARG A 116 -9.99 -24.92 -4.32
CA ARG A 116 -9.82 -25.78 -3.15
C ARG A 116 -10.37 -25.20 -1.82
N VAL A 117 -11.43 -24.40 -1.91
CA VAL A 117 -12.13 -23.94 -0.71
C VAL A 117 -12.76 -25.15 -0.02
N LYS A 118 -12.57 -25.27 1.29
CA LYS A 118 -13.09 -26.38 2.07
C LYS A 118 -14.64 -26.30 2.15
N PRO A 119 -15.35 -27.41 2.31
CA PRO A 119 -16.76 -27.35 2.67
C PRO A 119 -16.96 -26.64 4.01
N GLY A 120 -18.03 -25.83 4.10
CA GLY A 120 -18.33 -25.07 5.31
C GLY A 120 -18.76 -23.65 5.00
N ARG A 121 -19.01 -22.88 6.07
CA ARG A 121 -19.32 -21.45 6.00
C ARG A 121 -18.04 -20.65 5.95
N HIS A 122 -18.00 -19.67 5.07
CA HIS A 122 -16.85 -18.81 4.82
C HIS A 122 -17.24 -17.33 4.84
N THR A 123 -16.26 -16.50 5.15
CA THR A 123 -16.38 -15.04 5.06
C THR A 123 -15.41 -14.54 4.01
N LEU A 124 -15.91 -13.83 3.01
CA LEU A 124 -15.10 -13.11 2.02
C LEU A 124 -15.14 -11.63 2.34
N LYS A 125 -13.97 -11.03 2.55
CA LYS A 125 -13.80 -9.58 2.69
C LYS A 125 -12.99 -9.06 1.51
N ALA A 126 -13.44 -7.98 0.91
CA ALA A 126 -12.67 -7.16 -0.01
C ALA A 126 -12.34 -5.83 0.67
N GLU A 127 -11.12 -5.32 0.48
CA GLU A 127 -10.65 -4.05 1.04
C GLU A 127 -9.87 -3.29 -0.03
N PHE A 128 -10.29 -2.06 -0.32
CA PHE A 128 -9.54 -1.16 -1.18
C PHE A 128 -8.48 -0.44 -0.35
N VAL A 129 -7.23 -0.50 -0.81
CA VAL A 129 -6.05 0.06 -0.14
C VAL A 129 -5.27 0.95 -1.11
N GLY A 130 -4.44 1.82 -0.55
CA GLY A 130 -3.59 2.71 -1.33
C GLY A 130 -2.47 2.00 -2.10
N PRO A 131 -1.69 2.75 -2.91
CA PRO A 131 -0.52 2.22 -3.62
C PRO A 131 0.56 1.67 -2.66
N ASP A 132 0.56 2.14 -1.43
CA ASP A 132 1.42 1.70 -0.33
C ASP A 132 0.88 0.45 0.41
N HIS A 133 -0.22 -0.14 -0.07
CA HIS A 133 -0.96 -1.23 0.56
C HIS A 133 -1.55 -0.89 1.94
N LEU A 134 -1.56 0.37 2.34
CA LEU A 134 -2.18 0.79 3.59
C LEU A 134 -3.68 1.05 3.41
N PRO A 135 -4.49 0.71 4.42
CA PRO A 135 -5.93 0.96 4.36
C PRO A 135 -6.24 2.46 4.44
N PHE A 136 -7.21 2.89 3.66
CA PHE A 136 -7.74 4.25 3.75
C PHE A 136 -8.47 4.51 5.08
N ARG A 137 -8.59 5.77 5.44
CA ARG A 137 -9.36 6.21 6.61
C ARG A 137 -10.48 7.18 6.17
N PRO A 138 -11.74 6.82 6.34
CA PRO A 138 -12.27 5.53 6.81
C PRO A 138 -12.01 4.40 5.81
N ARG A 139 -11.98 3.15 6.28
CA ARG A 139 -11.75 1.97 5.42
C ARG A 139 -12.83 1.84 4.35
N VAL A 140 -12.43 1.36 3.19
CA VAL A 140 -13.33 1.03 2.07
C VAL A 140 -13.37 -0.49 1.96
N THR A 141 -14.40 -1.10 2.52
CA THR A 141 -14.52 -2.56 2.62
C THR A 141 -15.89 -3.05 2.18
N ALA A 142 -15.92 -4.30 1.72
CA ALA A 142 -17.15 -5.06 1.53
C ALA A 142 -16.96 -6.46 2.13
N VAL A 143 -18.01 -7.02 2.73
CA VAL A 143 -17.98 -8.33 3.36
C VAL A 143 -19.24 -9.11 2.97
N VAL A 144 -19.05 -10.37 2.63
CA VAL A 144 -20.16 -11.33 2.43
C VAL A 144 -19.83 -12.65 3.10
N THR A 145 -20.85 -13.41 3.47
CA THR A 145 -20.73 -14.80 3.93
C THR A 145 -21.33 -15.72 2.88
N PHE A 146 -20.78 -16.91 2.71
CA PHE A 146 -21.30 -17.95 1.83
C PHE A 146 -20.98 -19.33 2.38
N THR A 147 -21.61 -20.36 1.83
CA THR A 147 -21.39 -21.74 2.24
C THR A 147 -20.96 -22.58 1.06
N VAL A 148 -19.87 -23.34 1.21
CA VAL A 148 -19.44 -24.35 0.22
C VAL A 148 -20.00 -25.71 0.66
N ARG A 149 -20.69 -26.38 -0.26
CA ARG A 149 -21.16 -27.76 -0.14
C ARG A 149 -20.56 -28.57 -1.28
N SER A 150 -19.83 -29.58 -0.98
CA SER A 150 -19.24 -30.52 -1.95
C SER A 150 -19.64 -31.93 -1.57
#